data_a1f6416a955a702f7ee2879c62ed52db
#
_entry.id   a1f6416a955a702f7ee2879c62ed52db
#
_cell.length_a   1.000
_cell.length_b   1.000
_cell.length_c   1.000
_cell.angle_alpha   90.00
_cell.angle_beta   90.00
_cell.angle_gamma   90.00
#
_symmetry.space_group_name_H-M   'P 1'
#
loop_
_entity.id
_entity.type
_entity.pdbx_description
1 polymer ?
#
loop_
_entity_poly.entity_id
_entity_poly.type
_entity_poly.pdbx_seq_one_letter_code
_entity_poly.pdbx_strand_id
1 'polypeptide(L)'
;LEKEIKCATQQEAQELSRKLEWMKETEMAVVISQEQNEIQTFQKWGLDIKTHRQKMEKRELDKEFKDPANPLRVVFVCAMWLTGFDVKCLSCLYLDKPLKAHTLMQTIARANRVAEGKSNGLIVDYIGIVKALRKALADYTANAGGQGSTDPTVDKEELIARILDTISAARVYLQQHGFRLQDLID
;
A
#
# COMPACT_ATOMS: atom_id res chain seq x y z
N LEU A 1 -7.01 -11.18 15.74
CA LEU A 1 -5.66 -11.44 16.28
C LEU A 1 -5.70 -11.93 17.73
N GLU A 2 -6.30 -11.20 18.71
CA GLU A 2 -6.31 -11.64 20.12
C GLU A 2 -7.03 -12.98 20.34
N LYS A 3 -8.07 -13.28 19.54
CA LYS A 3 -8.75 -14.58 19.56
C LYS A 3 -7.94 -15.68 18.89
N GLU A 4 -7.22 -15.36 17.84
CA GLU A 4 -6.36 -16.27 17.09
C GLU A 4 -5.15 -16.70 17.91
N ILE A 5 -4.54 -15.78 18.68
CA ILE A 5 -3.42 -16.07 19.59
C ILE A 5 -3.77 -17.18 20.59
N LYS A 6 -5.03 -17.23 21.07
CA LYS A 6 -5.46 -18.25 22.04
C LYS A 6 -5.60 -19.66 21.47
N CYS A 7 -5.72 -19.77 20.15
CA CYS A 7 -5.93 -21.05 19.45
C CYS A 7 -4.70 -21.50 18.65
N ALA A 8 -3.65 -20.69 18.59
CA ALA A 8 -2.45 -20.91 17.79
C ALA A 8 -1.40 -21.77 18.52
N THR A 9 -0.52 -22.38 17.77
CA THR A 9 0.69 -23.03 18.31
C THR A 9 1.60 -21.99 18.98
N GLN A 10 2.54 -22.44 19.80
CA GLN A 10 3.40 -21.53 20.57
C GLN A 10 4.21 -20.55 19.67
N GLN A 11 4.69 -21.02 18.52
CA GLN A 11 5.42 -20.19 17.56
C GLN A 11 4.52 -19.19 16.86
N GLU A 12 3.35 -19.63 16.39
CA GLU A 12 2.34 -18.76 15.78
C GLU A 12 1.80 -17.72 16.77
N ALA A 13 1.58 -18.11 18.05
CA ALA A 13 1.15 -17.19 19.08
C ALA A 13 2.18 -16.10 19.36
N GLN A 14 3.47 -16.40 19.35
CA GLN A 14 4.54 -15.40 19.48
C GLN A 14 4.56 -14.43 18.31
N GLU A 15 4.42 -14.94 17.09
CA GLU A 15 4.39 -14.09 15.88
C GLU A 15 3.16 -13.19 15.85
N LEU A 16 1.99 -13.72 16.17
CA LEU A 16 0.75 -12.95 16.27
C LEU A 16 0.80 -11.91 17.39
N SER A 17 1.41 -12.23 18.53
CA SER A 17 1.60 -11.28 19.62
C SER A 17 2.49 -10.12 19.20
N ARG A 18 3.61 -10.40 18.54
CA ARG A 18 4.50 -9.35 18.00
C ARG A 18 3.79 -8.46 16.96
N LYS A 19 2.98 -9.06 16.08
CA LYS A 19 2.16 -8.30 15.12
C LYS A 19 1.14 -7.41 15.84
N LEU A 20 0.52 -7.92 16.89
CA LEU A 20 -0.46 -7.16 17.67
C LEU A 20 0.18 -5.97 18.39
N GLU A 21 1.35 -6.16 19.00
CA GLU A 21 2.11 -5.06 19.65
C GLU A 21 2.50 -4.01 18.60
N TRP A 22 3.06 -4.43 17.46
CA TRP A 22 3.39 -3.52 16.37
C TRP A 22 2.17 -2.71 15.89
N MET A 23 0.99 -3.33 15.80
CA MET A 23 -0.25 -2.63 15.44
C MET A 23 -0.70 -1.65 16.53
N LYS A 24 -0.56 -2.00 17.82
CA LYS A 24 -0.90 -1.12 18.94
C LYS A 24 0.02 0.11 19.03
N GLU A 25 1.28 -0.07 18.72
CA GLU A 25 2.25 1.03 18.66
C GLU A 25 2.06 1.93 17.44
N THR A 26 1.38 1.44 16.38
CA THR A 26 1.22 2.20 15.14
C THR A 26 0.47 3.50 15.37
N GLU A 27 1.15 4.60 15.13
CA GLU A 27 0.56 5.93 15.16
C GLU A 27 0.01 6.30 13.77
N MET A 28 -1.08 7.07 13.79
CA MET A 28 -1.72 7.61 12.59
C MET A 28 -1.75 9.13 12.65
N ALA A 29 -1.57 9.78 11.50
CA ALA A 29 -1.68 11.22 11.36
C ALA A 29 -2.56 11.62 10.18
N VAL A 30 -3.13 12.81 10.26
CA VAL A 30 -3.88 13.44 9.17
C VAL A 30 -3.07 14.65 8.71
N VAL A 31 -2.82 14.74 7.39
CA VAL A 31 -2.07 15.83 6.76
C VAL A 31 -2.90 16.39 5.62
N ILE A 32 -3.61 17.47 5.92
CA ILE A 32 -4.54 18.13 5.00
C ILE A 32 -4.32 19.65 5.02
N SER A 33 -4.60 20.32 3.91
CA SER A 33 -4.58 21.79 3.83
C SER A 33 -5.60 22.40 4.79
N GLN A 34 -5.26 23.55 5.35
CA GLN A 34 -6.18 24.28 6.20
C GLN A 34 -7.26 24.96 5.35
N GLU A 35 -8.50 24.87 5.81
CA GLU A 35 -9.65 25.52 5.17
C GLU A 35 -10.29 26.56 6.12
N GLN A 36 -10.94 27.54 5.53
CA GLN A 36 -11.67 28.55 6.30
C GLN A 36 -12.86 27.89 7.05
N ASN A 37 -13.02 28.21 8.34
CA ASN A 37 -14.07 27.65 9.19
C ASN A 37 -14.04 26.11 9.37
N GLU A 38 -12.89 25.46 9.11
CA GLU A 38 -12.76 24.00 9.21
C GLU A 38 -13.20 23.46 10.58
N ILE A 39 -12.87 24.14 11.69
CA ILE A 39 -13.22 23.70 13.04
C ILE A 39 -14.73 23.51 13.18
N GLN A 40 -15.53 24.49 12.73
CA GLN A 40 -16.98 24.40 12.80
C GLN A 40 -17.54 23.31 11.89
N THR A 41 -16.94 23.14 10.70
CA THR A 41 -17.34 22.13 9.73
C THR A 41 -17.06 20.72 10.27
N PHE A 42 -15.87 20.45 10.78
CA PHE A 42 -15.52 19.14 11.34
C PHE A 42 -16.31 18.82 12.62
N GLN A 43 -16.56 19.82 13.48
CA GLN A 43 -17.40 19.65 14.67
C GLN A 43 -18.84 19.20 14.33
N LYS A 44 -19.43 19.70 13.24
CA LYS A 44 -20.75 19.25 12.77
C LYS A 44 -20.76 17.76 12.42
N TRP A 45 -19.61 17.22 12.01
CA TRP A 45 -19.44 15.80 11.70
C TRP A 45 -18.95 14.96 12.90
N GLY A 46 -18.82 15.57 14.08
CA GLY A 46 -18.32 14.90 15.27
C GLY A 46 -16.82 14.59 15.22
N LEU A 47 -16.05 15.31 14.38
CA LEU A 47 -14.62 15.09 14.18
C LEU A 47 -13.78 16.18 14.86
N ASP A 48 -12.66 15.78 15.48
CA ASP A 48 -11.70 16.69 16.12
C ASP A 48 -10.52 17.02 15.18
N ILE A 49 -10.66 18.07 14.41
CA ILE A 49 -9.57 18.56 13.56
C ILE A 49 -8.48 19.30 14.36
N LYS A 50 -8.80 19.87 15.54
CA LYS A 50 -7.86 20.67 16.32
C LYS A 50 -6.64 19.86 16.75
N THR A 51 -6.86 18.67 17.26
CA THR A 51 -5.78 17.75 17.66
C THR A 51 -4.86 17.40 16.50
N HIS A 52 -5.43 17.18 15.31
CA HIS A 52 -4.64 16.90 14.10
C HIS A 52 -3.84 18.13 13.65
N ARG A 53 -4.40 19.34 13.73
CA ARG A 53 -3.67 20.60 13.43
C ARG A 53 -2.49 20.79 14.38
N GLN A 54 -2.70 20.60 15.68
CA GLN A 54 -1.62 20.70 16.65
C GLN A 54 -0.48 19.71 16.37
N LYS A 55 -0.80 18.49 15.92
CA LYS A 55 0.24 17.52 15.50
C LYS A 55 1.02 18.03 14.29
N MET A 56 0.34 18.56 13.29
CA MET A 56 0.97 19.11 12.07
C MET A 56 1.86 20.31 12.36
N GLU A 57 1.49 21.16 13.35
CA GLU A 57 2.24 22.36 13.70
C GLU A 57 3.44 22.07 14.61
N LYS A 58 3.31 21.11 15.53
CA LYS A 58 4.31 20.84 16.56
C LYS A 58 5.31 19.75 16.20
N ARG A 59 5.02 18.94 15.21
CA ARG A 59 5.81 17.76 14.82
C ARG A 59 6.26 17.87 13.36
N GLU A 60 7.42 17.34 13.08
CA GLU A 60 7.94 17.19 11.72
C GLU A 60 7.44 15.87 11.11
N LEU A 61 6.11 15.75 10.92
CA LEU A 61 5.45 14.53 10.46
C LEU A 61 6.06 13.96 9.17
N ASP A 62 6.61 14.81 8.33
CA ASP A 62 7.28 14.40 7.09
C ASP A 62 8.60 13.65 7.36
N LYS A 63 9.37 14.06 8.36
CA LYS A 63 10.60 13.39 8.77
C LYS A 63 10.28 12.10 9.53
N GLU A 64 9.32 12.18 10.44
CA GLU A 64 8.88 11.05 11.22
C GLU A 64 8.33 9.91 10.33
N PHE A 65 7.52 10.24 9.32
CA PHE A 65 6.98 9.25 8.40
C PHE A 65 8.03 8.63 7.47
N LYS A 66 9.17 9.31 7.26
CA LYS A 66 10.30 8.79 6.48
C LYS A 66 11.21 7.86 7.27
N ASP A 67 11.12 7.90 8.59
CA ASP A 67 11.92 7.07 9.48
C ASP A 67 11.23 5.70 9.72
N PRO A 68 11.79 4.59 9.22
CA PRO A 68 11.21 3.26 9.42
C PRO A 68 11.10 2.82 10.89
N ALA A 69 11.92 3.41 11.78
CA ALA A 69 11.91 3.12 13.22
C ALA A 69 10.80 3.89 13.97
N ASN A 70 10.23 4.93 13.35
CA ASN A 70 9.19 5.74 13.97
C ASN A 70 7.84 5.00 13.98
N PRO A 71 7.04 5.10 15.05
CA PRO A 71 5.71 4.50 15.13
C PRO A 71 4.67 5.13 14.19
N LEU A 72 4.93 6.30 13.59
CA LEU A 72 4.06 6.93 12.60
C LEU A 72 4.12 6.15 11.27
N ARG A 73 3.18 5.22 11.07
CA ARG A 73 3.17 4.29 9.93
C ARG A 73 2.00 4.50 8.96
N VAL A 74 0.99 5.27 9.36
CA VAL A 74 -0.19 5.55 8.55
C VAL A 74 -0.45 7.04 8.50
N VAL A 75 -0.60 7.58 7.28
CA VAL A 75 -0.91 9.00 7.10
C VAL A 75 -2.08 9.15 6.13
N PHE A 76 -3.09 9.90 6.55
CA PHE A 76 -4.22 10.28 5.72
C PHE A 76 -3.94 11.63 5.08
N VAL A 77 -3.94 11.69 3.75
CA VAL A 77 -3.61 12.91 3.01
C VAL A 77 -4.75 13.32 2.06
N CYS A 78 -4.92 14.64 1.91
CA CYS A 78 -5.78 15.18 0.87
C CYS A 78 -5.02 16.27 0.12
N ALA A 79 -4.56 15.98 -1.08
CA ALA A 79 -3.72 16.81 -1.95
C ALA A 79 -2.30 17.11 -1.40
N MET A 80 -2.14 17.41 -0.12
CA MET A 80 -0.82 17.58 0.50
C MET A 80 0.01 16.30 0.39
N TRP A 81 1.31 16.44 0.22
CA TRP A 81 2.28 15.35 0.05
C TRP A 81 2.11 14.50 -1.24
N LEU A 82 1.05 14.70 -2.01
CA LEU A 82 0.91 14.02 -3.31
C LEU A 82 1.93 14.51 -4.34
N THR A 83 2.41 15.73 -4.18
CA THR A 83 3.49 16.33 -4.99
C THR A 83 4.64 16.81 -4.09
N GLY A 84 5.87 16.72 -4.57
CA GLY A 84 7.05 17.24 -3.85
C GLY A 84 7.53 16.44 -2.64
N PHE A 85 6.82 15.40 -2.19
CA PHE A 85 7.18 14.60 -1.02
C PHE A 85 7.78 13.24 -1.43
N ASP A 86 8.98 12.93 -0.95
CA ASP A 86 9.68 11.68 -1.24
C ASP A 86 9.73 10.76 -0.01
N VAL A 87 9.15 9.57 -0.13
CA VAL A 87 9.14 8.53 0.92
C VAL A 87 9.50 7.18 0.30
N LYS A 88 10.74 6.76 0.47
CA LYS A 88 11.22 5.49 -0.07
C LYS A 88 10.59 4.28 0.63
N CYS A 89 10.33 4.38 1.94
CA CYS A 89 9.74 3.32 2.75
C CYS A 89 8.22 3.13 2.53
N LEU A 90 7.54 4.02 1.78
CA LEU A 90 6.11 3.88 1.52
C LEU A 90 5.80 2.58 0.79
N SER A 91 5.21 1.62 1.49
CA SER A 91 4.94 0.27 1.00
C SER A 91 3.54 0.10 0.42
N CYS A 92 2.57 0.83 0.95
CA CYS A 92 1.17 0.72 0.51
C CYS A 92 0.52 2.09 0.33
N LEU A 93 -0.26 2.23 -0.73
CA LEU A 93 -1.05 3.42 -1.04
C LEU A 93 -2.52 3.03 -1.21
N TYR A 94 -3.39 3.62 -0.39
CA TYR A 94 -4.84 3.45 -0.46
C TYR A 94 -5.46 4.64 -1.19
N LEU A 95 -6.16 4.38 -2.30
CA LEU A 95 -6.85 5.39 -3.10
C LEU A 95 -8.35 5.37 -2.78
N ASP A 96 -8.82 6.37 -2.06
CA ASP A 96 -10.22 6.55 -1.66
C ASP A 96 -10.82 7.87 -2.18
N LYS A 97 -10.10 8.56 -3.05
CA LYS A 97 -10.54 9.82 -3.67
C LYS A 97 -10.14 9.85 -5.15
N PRO A 98 -11.03 10.31 -6.05
CA PRO A 98 -10.68 10.50 -7.46
C PRO A 98 -9.50 11.46 -7.62
N LEU A 99 -8.49 11.03 -8.38
CA LEU A 99 -7.33 11.84 -8.73
C LEU A 99 -7.30 12.05 -10.23
N LYS A 100 -6.83 13.22 -10.68
CA LYS A 100 -6.56 13.44 -12.11
C LYS A 100 -5.43 12.51 -12.57
N ALA A 101 -5.48 12.04 -13.81
CA ALA A 101 -4.52 11.06 -14.34
C ALA A 101 -3.05 11.40 -14.05
N HIS A 102 -2.64 12.65 -14.26
CA HIS A 102 -1.28 13.10 -13.99
C HIS A 102 -0.92 12.99 -12.48
N THR A 103 -1.80 13.45 -11.59
CA THR A 103 -1.59 13.36 -10.13
C THR A 103 -1.58 11.89 -9.68
N LEU A 104 -2.45 11.06 -10.23
CA LEU A 104 -2.49 9.64 -9.94
C LEU A 104 -1.17 8.96 -10.32
N MET A 105 -0.64 9.21 -11.51
CA MET A 105 0.65 8.66 -11.94
C MET A 105 1.79 9.07 -11.02
N GLN A 106 1.85 10.34 -10.64
CA GLN A 106 2.85 10.83 -9.70
C GLN A 106 2.72 10.17 -8.32
N THR A 107 1.50 9.95 -7.86
CA THR A 107 1.22 9.33 -6.56
C THR A 107 1.61 7.85 -6.57
N ILE A 108 1.27 7.11 -7.63
CA ILE A 108 1.66 5.71 -7.83
C ILE A 108 3.19 5.58 -7.87
N ALA A 109 3.87 6.43 -8.63
CA ALA A 109 5.33 6.41 -8.75
C ALA A 109 6.04 6.59 -7.40
N ARG A 110 5.42 7.26 -6.42
CA ARG A 110 5.97 7.40 -5.06
C ARG A 110 5.93 6.11 -4.27
N ALA A 111 4.82 5.37 -4.34
CA ALA A 111 4.71 4.08 -3.69
C ALA A 111 5.61 3.03 -4.37
N ASN A 112 5.82 3.14 -5.67
CA ASN A 112 6.56 2.17 -6.48
C ASN A 112 8.09 2.42 -6.51
N ARG A 113 8.65 3.00 -5.44
CA ARG A 113 10.10 3.17 -5.31
C ARG A 113 10.75 1.95 -4.69
N VAL A 114 11.91 1.59 -5.19
CA VAL A 114 12.76 0.53 -4.63
C VAL A 114 13.47 1.08 -3.38
N ALA A 115 13.49 0.31 -2.31
CA ALA A 115 14.21 0.59 -1.08
C ALA A 115 14.71 -0.74 -0.48
N GLU A 116 15.52 -0.67 0.56
CA GLU A 116 15.97 -1.87 1.28
C GLU A 116 14.77 -2.70 1.76
N GLY A 117 14.75 -3.98 1.39
CA GLY A 117 13.63 -4.88 1.69
C GLY A 117 12.33 -4.64 0.91
N LYS A 118 12.34 -3.72 -0.07
CA LYS A 118 11.15 -3.35 -0.85
C LYS A 118 11.48 -3.25 -2.34
N SER A 119 10.89 -4.09 -3.16
CA SER A 119 11.05 -4.09 -4.63
C SER A 119 9.98 -3.27 -5.35
N ASN A 120 8.78 -3.15 -4.77
CA ASN A 120 7.62 -2.46 -5.36
C ASN A 120 6.70 -1.92 -4.26
N GLY A 121 5.68 -1.15 -4.64
CA GLY A 121 4.60 -0.70 -3.76
C GLY A 121 3.27 -1.37 -4.07
N LEU A 122 2.44 -1.53 -3.06
CA LEU A 122 1.07 -2.01 -3.20
C LEU A 122 0.12 -0.82 -3.37
N ILE A 123 -0.75 -0.90 -4.37
CA ILE A 123 -1.83 0.06 -4.58
C ILE A 123 -3.16 -0.62 -4.29
N VAL A 124 -3.92 -0.04 -3.37
CA VAL A 124 -5.30 -0.46 -3.06
C VAL A 124 -6.23 0.63 -3.53
N ASP A 125 -7.07 0.32 -4.50
CA ASP A 125 -7.95 1.27 -5.17
C ASP A 125 -9.42 0.95 -4.86
N TYR A 126 -10.06 1.78 -4.04
CA TYR A 126 -11.46 1.64 -3.66
C TYR A 126 -12.45 2.23 -4.67
N ILE A 127 -11.97 3.03 -5.62
CA ILE A 127 -12.81 3.78 -6.56
C ILE A 127 -12.67 3.36 -8.02
N GLY A 128 -11.78 2.39 -8.31
CA GLY A 128 -11.60 1.83 -9.65
C GLY A 128 -10.90 2.76 -10.65
N ILE A 129 -10.22 3.81 -10.19
CA ILE A 129 -9.55 4.79 -11.06
C ILE A 129 -8.33 4.18 -11.76
N VAL A 130 -7.66 3.23 -11.13
CA VAL A 130 -6.49 2.54 -11.70
C VAL A 130 -6.87 1.74 -12.94
N LYS A 131 -8.07 1.12 -12.97
CA LYS A 131 -8.57 0.42 -14.16
C LYS A 131 -8.74 1.35 -15.36
N ALA A 132 -9.29 2.54 -15.14
CA ALA A 132 -9.47 3.53 -16.21
C ALA A 132 -8.12 4.03 -16.73
N LEU A 133 -7.16 4.27 -15.85
CA LEU A 133 -5.81 4.68 -16.20
C LEU A 133 -5.08 3.58 -16.99
N ARG A 134 -5.16 2.33 -16.54
CA ARG A 134 -4.58 1.17 -17.22
C ARG A 134 -5.08 1.05 -18.64
N LYS A 135 -6.40 1.17 -18.84
CA LYS A 135 -7.01 1.17 -20.16
C LYS A 135 -6.49 2.30 -21.03
N ALA A 136 -6.44 3.52 -20.51
CA ALA A 136 -5.92 4.69 -21.23
C ALA A 136 -4.44 4.54 -21.61
N LEU A 137 -3.61 3.97 -20.73
CA LEU A 137 -2.20 3.69 -21.02
C LEU A 137 -2.04 2.60 -22.07
N ALA A 138 -2.82 1.52 -22.01
CA ALA A 138 -2.81 0.46 -22.98
C ALA A 138 -3.23 0.98 -24.38
N ASP A 139 -4.29 1.78 -24.45
CA ASP A 139 -4.75 2.41 -25.67
C ASP A 139 -3.68 3.36 -26.26
N TYR A 140 -2.99 4.12 -25.42
CA TYR A 140 -1.92 5.02 -25.83
C TYR A 140 -0.70 4.25 -26.38
N THR A 141 -0.26 3.20 -25.68
CA THR A 141 0.90 2.39 -26.12
C THR A 141 0.61 1.59 -27.38
N ALA A 142 -0.60 1.07 -27.54
CA ALA A 142 -1.03 0.39 -28.76
C ALA A 142 -1.00 1.33 -29.97
N ASN A 143 -1.44 2.57 -29.80
CA ASN A 143 -1.45 3.57 -30.86
C ASN A 143 -0.05 4.18 -31.16
N ALA A 144 0.88 4.13 -30.20
CA ALA A 144 2.26 4.65 -30.37
C ALA A 144 3.24 3.65 -31.00
N GLY A 145 2.79 2.45 -31.41
CA GLY A 145 3.63 1.43 -32.08
C GLY A 145 4.72 0.81 -31.19
N GLY A 146 4.64 0.97 -29.89
CA GLY A 146 5.62 0.43 -28.94
C GLY A 146 5.35 -1.05 -28.63
N GLN A 147 6.09 -1.97 -29.25
CA GLN A 147 6.19 -3.34 -28.75
C GLN A 147 6.91 -3.33 -27.39
N GLY A 148 6.23 -3.72 -26.33
CA GLY A 148 6.87 -4.17 -25.10
C GLY A 148 6.76 -3.31 -23.85
N SER A 149 5.71 -2.52 -23.62
CA SER A 149 5.48 -2.00 -22.28
C SER A 149 4.74 -3.04 -21.44
N THR A 150 5.47 -3.70 -20.55
CA THR A 150 4.87 -4.47 -19.47
C THR A 150 4.04 -3.50 -18.63
N ASP A 151 2.74 -3.73 -18.50
CA ASP A 151 1.84 -2.95 -17.66
C ASP A 151 2.41 -2.90 -16.23
N PRO A 152 2.73 -1.72 -15.68
CA PRO A 152 3.33 -1.61 -14.36
C PRO A 152 2.35 -1.94 -13.22
N THR A 153 1.10 -2.19 -13.54
CA THR A 153 0.05 -2.51 -12.57
C THR A 153 -0.56 -3.87 -12.88
N VAL A 154 -0.25 -4.87 -12.07
CA VAL A 154 -0.88 -6.20 -12.18
C VAL A 154 -2.12 -6.24 -11.29
N ASP A 155 -3.26 -6.67 -11.84
CA ASP A 155 -4.49 -6.87 -11.06
C ASP A 155 -4.29 -8.02 -10.07
N LYS A 156 -4.93 -7.95 -8.90
CA LYS A 156 -4.80 -8.98 -7.85
C LYS A 156 -5.21 -10.35 -8.38
N GLU A 157 -6.29 -10.42 -9.14
CA GLU A 157 -6.78 -11.65 -9.76
C GLU A 157 -5.80 -12.21 -10.78
N GLU A 158 -5.21 -11.36 -11.61
CA GLU A 158 -4.17 -11.76 -12.57
C GLU A 158 -2.89 -12.21 -11.85
N LEU A 159 -2.49 -11.53 -10.76
CA LEU A 159 -1.35 -11.95 -9.96
C LEU A 159 -1.59 -13.32 -9.32
N ILE A 160 -2.78 -13.56 -8.76
CA ILE A 160 -3.18 -14.85 -8.20
C ILE A 160 -3.14 -15.93 -9.27
N ALA A 161 -3.70 -15.66 -10.46
CA ALA A 161 -3.67 -16.60 -11.58
C ALA A 161 -2.22 -16.96 -11.97
N ARG A 162 -1.33 -15.99 -12.11
CA ARG A 162 0.09 -16.22 -12.41
C ARG A 162 0.79 -17.04 -11.34
N ILE A 163 0.49 -16.80 -10.06
CA ILE A 163 1.04 -17.59 -8.94
C ILE A 163 0.56 -19.03 -9.04
N LEU A 164 -0.74 -19.28 -9.28
CA LEU A 164 -1.29 -20.62 -9.42
C LEU A 164 -0.71 -21.37 -10.62
N ASP A 165 -0.54 -20.68 -11.75
CA ASP A 165 0.11 -21.24 -12.95
C ASP A 165 1.56 -21.60 -12.68
N THR A 166 2.29 -20.74 -11.97
CA THR A 166 3.69 -20.98 -11.58
C THR A 166 3.82 -22.17 -10.64
N ILE A 167 2.94 -22.30 -9.65
CA ILE A 167 2.87 -23.44 -8.74
C ILE A 167 2.57 -24.73 -9.52
N SER A 168 1.64 -24.66 -10.47
CA SER A 168 1.25 -25.79 -11.32
C SER A 168 2.42 -26.25 -12.20
N ALA A 169 3.12 -25.29 -12.82
CA ALA A 169 4.32 -25.58 -13.62
C ALA A 169 5.44 -26.20 -12.78
N ALA A 170 5.68 -25.66 -11.57
CA ALA A 170 6.66 -26.23 -10.64
C ALA A 170 6.30 -27.66 -10.21
N ARG A 171 5.03 -27.95 -9.95
CA ARG A 171 4.55 -29.32 -9.65
C ARG A 171 4.83 -30.27 -10.79
N VAL A 172 4.49 -29.90 -12.02
CA VAL A 172 4.74 -30.72 -13.21
C VAL A 172 6.23 -30.97 -13.39
N TYR A 173 7.05 -29.96 -13.24
CA TYR A 173 8.50 -30.07 -13.33
C TYR A 173 9.07 -31.06 -12.28
N LEU A 174 8.67 -30.94 -11.02
CA LEU A 174 9.09 -31.83 -9.95
C LEU A 174 8.66 -33.28 -10.21
N GLN A 175 7.42 -33.50 -10.66
CA GLN A 175 6.92 -34.83 -10.98
C GLN A 175 7.70 -35.49 -12.13
N GLN A 176 8.06 -34.73 -13.17
CA GLN A 176 8.88 -35.21 -14.28
C GLN A 176 10.28 -35.64 -13.83
N HIS A 177 10.78 -35.05 -12.73
CA HIS A 177 12.10 -35.40 -12.14
C HIS A 177 12.01 -36.39 -10.96
N GLY A 178 10.82 -36.97 -10.74
CA GLY A 178 10.63 -38.00 -9.71
C GLY A 178 10.38 -37.49 -8.30
N PHE A 179 10.14 -36.21 -8.14
CA PHE A 179 9.83 -35.56 -6.83
C PHE A 179 8.35 -35.25 -6.72
N ARG A 180 7.76 -35.42 -5.53
CA ARG A 180 6.44 -34.89 -5.20
C ARG A 180 6.61 -33.69 -4.29
N LEU A 181 5.81 -32.65 -4.49
CA LEU A 181 5.85 -31.46 -3.66
C LEU A 181 5.60 -31.78 -2.18
N GLN A 182 4.75 -32.79 -1.90
CA GLN A 182 4.43 -33.26 -0.55
C GLN A 182 5.67 -33.80 0.18
N ASP A 183 6.57 -34.47 -0.53
CA ASP A 183 7.77 -35.07 0.04
C ASP A 183 8.86 -34.01 0.39
N LEU A 184 8.62 -32.73 0.04
CA LEU A 184 9.51 -31.60 0.32
C LEU A 184 8.99 -30.69 1.46
N ILE A 185 7.76 -30.91 1.93
CA ILE A 185 7.09 -30.07 2.94
C ILE A 185 7.07 -30.77 4.31
N ASP A 186 7.26 -32.09 4.35
CA ASP A 186 7.44 -32.89 5.56
C ASP A 186 8.92 -32.92 5.97
#